data_48a17ad4963fab5f2fc5d5465626b685
#
_entry.id   48a17ad4963fab5f2fc5d5465626b685
#
_cell.length_a   1.000
_cell.length_b   1.000
_cell.length_c   1.000
_cell.angle_alpha   90.00
_cell.angle_beta   90.00
_cell.angle_gamma   90.00
#
_symmetry.space_group_name_H-M   'P 1'
#
loop_
_entity.id
_entity.type
_entity.pdbx_description
1 polymer ?
#
loop_
_entity_poly.entity_id
_entity_poly.type
_entity_poly.pdbx_seq_one_letter_code
_entity_poly.pdbx_strand_id
1 'polypeptide(L)'
;LALPTAGYGERNYEMVRTADGLSTRLLRLRNQRWVRDAFKRFRAGPHYYRAMSLMFRFGSLLPRRDIAVFESDRGNAYGGSPRALFERLHERGTSLDLWYVNNSTLRVPPGTHKVFRLTPRYFWTLSRAKYWVFNQNVHDLCQRPRGTHYLQTWHGTPLKRMQNDVPV
;
A
#
# COMPACT_ATOMS: atom_id res chain seq x y z
N LEU A 1 10.59 -15.19 -41.10
CA LEU A 1 9.25 -15.78 -40.94
C LEU A 1 8.66 -15.22 -39.66
N ALA A 2 7.72 -14.27 -39.81
CA ALA A 2 6.95 -13.70 -38.70
C ALA A 2 5.89 -14.71 -38.27
N LEU A 3 5.86 -15.07 -37.00
CA LEU A 3 4.79 -15.89 -36.42
C LEU A 3 3.57 -15.01 -36.15
N PRO A 4 2.35 -15.50 -36.36
CA PRO A 4 1.13 -14.72 -36.20
C PRO A 4 0.91 -14.31 -34.75
N THR A 5 0.66 -13.03 -34.54
CA THR A 5 0.18 -12.49 -33.29
C THR A 5 -1.29 -12.88 -33.10
N ALA A 6 -1.54 -13.93 -32.35
CA ALA A 6 -2.87 -14.22 -31.86
C ALA A 6 -3.21 -13.22 -30.75
N GLY A 7 -4.18 -12.36 -30.99
CA GLY A 7 -4.70 -11.40 -30.05
C GLY A 7 -5.41 -12.07 -28.88
N TYR A 8 -4.77 -12.03 -27.73
CA TYR A 8 -5.37 -12.15 -26.41
C TYR A 8 -4.66 -11.16 -25.50
N GLY A 9 -5.38 -10.15 -25.07
CA GLY A 9 -5.13 -9.13 -24.06
C GLY A 9 -3.68 -8.93 -23.60
N GLU A 10 -3.16 -7.74 -23.86
CA GLU A 10 -1.93 -7.14 -23.34
C GLU A 10 -1.00 -8.09 -22.55
N ARG A 11 -0.20 -8.82 -23.26
CA ARG A 11 0.89 -9.63 -22.71
C ARG A 11 2.16 -9.31 -23.48
N ASN A 12 2.96 -8.41 -22.93
CA ASN A 12 4.31 -8.15 -23.43
C ASN A 12 5.15 -9.42 -23.32
N TYR A 13 5.24 -10.18 -24.40
CA TYR A 13 6.20 -11.25 -24.56
C TYR A 13 7.38 -10.71 -25.34
N GLU A 14 8.47 -10.46 -24.68
CA GLU A 14 9.74 -10.25 -25.35
C GLU A 14 10.32 -11.61 -25.71
N MET A 15 10.22 -12.00 -26.98
CA MET A 15 10.82 -13.22 -27.51
C MET A 15 12.28 -12.93 -27.89
N VAL A 16 13.20 -13.26 -27.01
CA VAL A 16 14.63 -13.29 -27.35
C VAL A 16 15.01 -14.68 -27.82
N ARG A 17 15.44 -14.76 -29.07
CA ARG A 17 15.79 -15.98 -29.76
C ARG A 17 17.22 -16.44 -29.38
N THR A 18 17.32 -17.48 -28.58
CA THR A 18 18.54 -18.33 -28.52
C THR A 18 18.12 -19.78 -28.61
N ALA A 19 18.82 -20.57 -29.43
CA ALA A 19 18.40 -21.90 -29.83
C ALA A 19 18.18 -22.92 -28.69
N ASP A 20 18.81 -22.73 -27.53
CA ASP A 20 18.69 -23.65 -26.38
C ASP A 20 18.09 -22.99 -25.11
N GLY A 21 17.79 -21.68 -25.14
CA GLY A 21 17.33 -20.91 -23.97
C GLY A 21 15.84 -20.69 -23.87
N LEU A 22 15.06 -20.97 -24.92
CA LEU A 22 13.65 -20.57 -24.99
C LEU A 22 12.77 -21.35 -24.03
N SER A 23 12.99 -22.62 -23.84
CA SER A 23 12.20 -23.49 -22.97
C SER A 23 12.39 -23.15 -21.49
N THR A 24 13.60 -22.88 -21.06
CA THR A 24 13.95 -22.53 -19.68
C THR A 24 13.44 -21.16 -19.29
N ARG A 25 13.49 -20.18 -20.20
CA ARG A 25 12.99 -18.81 -19.92
C ARG A 25 11.47 -18.74 -19.88
N LEU A 26 10.77 -19.48 -20.73
CA LEU A 26 9.31 -19.62 -20.70
C LEU A 26 8.82 -20.32 -19.43
N LEU A 27 9.49 -21.37 -18.98
CA LEU A 27 9.20 -22.08 -17.74
C LEU A 27 9.42 -21.16 -16.52
N ARG A 28 10.51 -20.38 -16.50
CA ARG A 28 10.82 -19.44 -15.43
C ARG A 28 9.78 -18.30 -15.33
N LEU A 29 9.38 -17.73 -16.46
CA LEU A 29 8.33 -16.70 -16.51
C LEU A 29 6.96 -17.27 -16.11
N ARG A 30 6.64 -18.51 -16.50
CA ARG A 30 5.41 -19.21 -16.10
C ARG A 30 5.38 -19.46 -14.61
N ASN A 31 6.48 -19.92 -14.01
CA ASN A 31 6.58 -20.15 -12.57
C ASN A 31 6.49 -18.86 -11.78
N GLN A 32 7.14 -17.78 -12.23
CA GLN A 32 7.03 -16.46 -11.58
C GLN A 32 5.61 -15.90 -11.63
N ARG A 33 4.89 -16.12 -12.73
CA ARG A 33 3.47 -15.70 -12.85
C ARG A 33 2.59 -16.51 -11.92
N TRP A 34 2.74 -17.83 -11.90
CA TRP A 34 1.98 -18.71 -11.02
C TRP A 34 2.17 -18.34 -9.55
N VAL A 35 3.40 -18.14 -9.10
CA VAL A 35 3.71 -17.71 -7.73
C VAL A 35 3.08 -16.34 -7.44
N ARG A 36 3.19 -15.40 -8.36
CA ARG A 36 2.59 -14.07 -8.22
C ARG A 36 1.07 -14.12 -8.15
N ASP A 37 0.44 -14.95 -8.98
CA ASP A 37 -1.02 -15.09 -9.01
C ASP A 37 -1.53 -15.89 -7.81
N ALA A 38 -0.80 -16.88 -7.35
CA ALA A 38 -1.06 -17.59 -6.09
C ALA A 38 -0.96 -16.64 -4.90
N PHE A 39 0.07 -15.78 -4.86
CA PHE A 39 0.23 -14.77 -3.82
C PHE A 39 -0.87 -13.70 -3.85
N LYS A 40 -1.28 -13.26 -5.05
CA LYS A 40 -2.43 -12.35 -5.19
C LYS A 40 -3.72 -12.98 -4.68
N ARG A 41 -3.99 -14.25 -5.04
CA ARG A 41 -5.17 -14.99 -4.55
C ARG A 41 -5.11 -15.19 -3.04
N PHE A 42 -3.96 -15.54 -2.49
CA PHE A 42 -3.76 -15.65 -1.04
C PHE A 42 -4.05 -14.32 -0.34
N ARG A 43 -3.53 -13.20 -0.86
CA ARG A 43 -3.78 -11.85 -0.31
C ARG A 43 -5.22 -11.39 -0.44
N ALA A 44 -5.98 -11.93 -1.38
CA ALA A 44 -7.42 -11.66 -1.51
C ALA A 44 -8.27 -12.56 -0.60
N GLY A 45 -7.68 -13.59 -0.01
CA GLY A 45 -8.40 -14.58 0.79
C GLY A 45 -8.60 -14.18 2.26
N PRO A 46 -9.62 -14.73 2.92
CA PRO A 46 -9.95 -14.40 4.32
C PRO A 46 -8.83 -14.80 5.29
N HIS A 47 -8.07 -15.84 4.99
CA HIS A 47 -6.96 -16.29 5.84
C HIS A 47 -5.84 -15.24 5.94
N TYR A 48 -5.54 -14.56 4.83
CA TYR A 48 -4.58 -13.47 4.84
C TYR A 48 -5.03 -12.34 5.78
N TYR A 49 -6.27 -11.89 5.64
CA TYR A 49 -6.79 -10.82 6.48
C TYR A 49 -6.93 -11.20 7.95
N ARG A 50 -7.24 -12.46 8.26
CA ARG A 50 -7.19 -12.97 9.64
C ARG A 50 -5.79 -12.91 10.23
N ALA A 51 -4.78 -13.38 9.48
CA ALA A 51 -3.38 -13.30 9.90
C ALA A 51 -2.92 -11.84 10.10
N MET A 52 -3.29 -10.95 9.19
CA MET A 52 -2.98 -9.52 9.28
C MET A 52 -3.67 -8.86 10.48
N SER A 53 -4.92 -9.22 10.76
CA SER A 53 -5.64 -8.74 11.94
C SER A 53 -4.96 -9.17 13.25
N LEU A 54 -4.56 -10.44 13.36
CA LEU A 54 -3.83 -10.93 14.52
C LEU A 54 -2.49 -10.22 14.70
N MET A 55 -1.72 -10.09 13.61
CA MET A 55 -0.44 -9.37 13.61
C MET A 55 -0.62 -7.90 14.02
N PHE A 56 -1.65 -7.24 13.50
CA PHE A 56 -1.96 -5.85 13.83
C PHE A 56 -2.34 -5.72 15.32
N ARG A 57 -3.20 -6.60 15.81
CA ARG A 57 -3.60 -6.61 17.24
C ARG A 57 -2.38 -6.83 18.14
N PHE A 58 -1.55 -7.82 17.82
CA PHE A 58 -0.30 -8.06 18.56
C PHE A 58 0.61 -6.82 18.54
N GLY A 59 0.88 -6.23 17.38
CA GLY A 59 1.66 -5.01 17.28
C GLY A 59 1.06 -3.84 18.06
N SER A 60 -0.27 -3.80 18.17
CA SER A 60 -1.00 -2.77 18.93
C SER A 60 -0.85 -2.89 20.44
N LEU A 61 -0.43 -4.02 20.96
CA LEU A 61 -0.12 -4.21 22.39
C LEU A 61 1.27 -3.71 22.76
N LEU A 62 2.16 -3.60 21.79
CA LEU A 62 3.55 -3.16 22.00
C LEU A 62 3.62 -1.62 22.13
N PRO A 63 4.68 -1.07 22.78
CA PRO A 63 4.88 0.37 22.90
C PRO A 63 4.87 1.08 21.55
N ARG A 64 4.26 2.28 21.47
CA ARG A 64 4.29 3.11 20.26
C ARG A 64 5.71 3.53 19.91
N ARG A 65 6.01 3.60 18.63
CA ARG A 65 7.25 4.14 18.10
C ARG A 65 7.00 5.55 17.56
N ASP A 66 8.01 6.37 17.54
CA ASP A 66 7.95 7.72 16.97
C ASP A 66 7.88 7.67 15.44
N ILE A 67 6.87 6.99 14.92
CA ILE A 67 6.56 6.80 13.51
C ILE A 67 5.32 7.64 13.17
N ALA A 68 5.41 8.39 12.08
CA ALA A 68 4.25 9.04 11.47
C ALA A 68 3.95 8.41 10.10
N VAL A 69 2.73 7.92 9.92
CA VAL A 69 2.28 7.28 8.69
C VAL A 69 1.30 8.19 7.96
N PHE A 70 1.57 8.44 6.69
CA PHE A 70 0.76 9.29 5.83
C PHE A 70 0.15 8.48 4.69
N GLU A 71 -1.11 8.71 4.38
CA GLU A 71 -1.81 8.05 3.28
C GLU A 71 -2.74 9.02 2.57
N SER A 72 -2.66 9.07 1.25
CA SER A 72 -3.61 9.78 0.40
C SER A 72 -4.32 8.81 -0.53
N ASP A 73 -5.63 9.00 -0.68
CA ASP A 73 -6.47 8.26 -1.61
C ASP A 73 -6.24 6.74 -1.54
N ARG A 74 -6.28 6.18 -0.34
CA ARG A 74 -6.04 4.75 -0.07
C ARG A 74 -4.73 4.22 -0.68
N GLY A 75 -3.70 5.06 -0.68
CA GLY A 75 -2.39 4.73 -1.24
C GLY A 75 -2.28 4.84 -2.76
N ASN A 76 -3.30 5.37 -3.46
CA ASN A 76 -3.29 5.52 -4.91
C ASN A 76 -2.69 6.86 -5.36
N ALA A 77 -2.61 7.84 -4.46
CA ALA A 77 -2.04 9.15 -4.76
C ALA A 77 -0.89 9.50 -3.80
N TYR A 78 0.05 10.28 -4.30
CA TYR A 78 1.00 11.04 -3.50
C TYR A 78 0.61 12.51 -3.63
N GLY A 79 -0.29 12.97 -2.76
CA GLY A 79 -0.92 14.28 -2.93
C GLY A 79 -1.77 14.75 -1.74
N GLY A 80 -2.40 15.90 -1.92
CA GLY A 80 -3.29 16.49 -0.93
C GLY A 80 -2.60 16.90 0.37
N SER A 81 -3.41 17.14 1.39
CA SER A 81 -2.92 17.56 2.71
C SER A 81 -1.96 16.58 3.39
N PRO A 82 -2.12 15.23 3.29
CA PRO A 82 -1.14 14.32 3.86
C PRO A 82 0.26 14.49 3.24
N ARG A 83 0.35 14.70 1.92
CA ARG A 83 1.63 14.97 1.25
C ARG A 83 2.25 16.26 1.73
N ALA A 84 1.48 17.34 1.77
CA ALA A 84 1.98 18.65 2.19
C ALA A 84 2.54 18.62 3.62
N LEU A 85 1.84 17.93 4.54
CA LEU A 85 2.30 17.74 5.91
C LEU A 85 3.55 16.85 5.98
N PHE A 86 3.60 15.78 5.20
CA PHE A 86 4.75 14.88 5.13
C PHE A 86 6.02 15.59 4.65
N GLU A 87 5.92 16.33 3.53
CA GLU A 87 7.04 17.10 2.97
C GLU A 87 7.47 18.21 3.93
N ARG A 88 6.52 18.90 4.55
CA ARG A 88 6.82 19.96 5.51
C ARG A 88 7.52 19.47 6.78
N LEU A 89 7.13 18.31 7.28
CA LEU A 89 7.80 17.68 8.42
C LEU A 89 9.21 17.20 8.04
N HIS A 90 9.37 16.66 6.84
CA HIS A 90 10.67 16.26 6.33
C HIS A 90 11.63 17.46 6.18
N GLU A 91 11.17 18.55 5.58
CA GLU A 91 11.95 19.80 5.43
C GLU A 91 12.37 20.40 6.76
N ARG A 92 11.53 20.32 7.78
CA ARG A 92 11.82 20.86 9.12
C ARG A 92 12.76 19.98 9.95
N GLY A 93 13.14 18.82 9.46
CA GLY A 93 14.06 17.93 10.18
C GLY A 93 13.44 17.34 11.46
N THR A 94 12.28 16.71 11.34
CA THR A 94 11.60 16.04 12.47
C THR A 94 12.38 14.82 12.97
N SER A 95 12.28 14.53 14.27
CA SER A 95 12.78 13.29 14.86
C SER A 95 11.88 12.07 14.59
N LEU A 96 10.71 12.29 13.96
CA LEU A 96 9.79 11.21 13.60
C LEU A 96 10.29 10.45 12.39
N ASP A 97 10.14 9.11 12.44
CA ASP A 97 10.34 8.24 11.29
C ASP A 97 9.14 8.37 10.36
N LEU A 98 9.35 8.98 9.18
CA LEU A 98 8.28 9.33 8.25
C LEU A 98 8.02 8.21 7.23
N TRP A 99 6.79 7.72 7.19
CA TRP A 99 6.33 6.66 6.30
C TRP A 99 5.17 7.14 5.42
N TYR A 100 5.30 6.95 4.11
CA TYR A 100 4.21 7.25 3.18
C TYR A 100 3.65 5.98 2.54
N VAL A 101 2.34 5.81 2.63
CA VAL A 101 1.63 4.69 1.99
C VAL A 101 1.36 5.05 0.54
N ASN A 102 1.96 4.29 -0.39
CA ASN A 102 1.77 4.53 -1.81
C ASN A 102 1.92 3.23 -2.61
N ASN A 103 0.92 2.92 -3.43
CA ASN A 103 0.87 1.73 -4.28
C ASN A 103 1.52 1.92 -5.65
N SER A 104 1.92 3.15 -5.99
CA SER A 104 2.57 3.48 -7.27
C SER A 104 4.08 3.32 -7.21
N THR A 105 4.74 3.50 -8.35
CA THR A 105 6.21 3.53 -8.46
C THR A 105 6.82 4.86 -8.02
N LEU A 106 6.01 5.84 -7.59
CA LEU A 106 6.48 7.14 -7.14
C LEU A 106 7.51 7.03 -6.02
N ARG A 107 8.53 7.86 -6.10
CA ARG A 107 9.57 7.95 -5.08
C ARG A 107 9.14 8.92 -3.99
N VAL A 108 9.47 8.60 -2.75
CA VAL A 108 9.38 9.50 -1.61
C VAL A 108 10.73 10.19 -1.40
N PRO A 109 10.79 11.32 -0.69
CA PRO A 109 12.03 12.01 -0.39
C PRO A 109 13.09 11.11 0.28
N PRO A 110 14.38 11.35 0.05
CA PRO A 110 15.46 10.63 0.72
C PRO A 110 15.33 10.72 2.25
N GLY A 111 15.72 9.67 2.97
CA GLY A 111 15.61 9.62 4.43
C GLY A 111 14.20 9.34 4.95
N THR A 112 13.22 9.12 4.07
CA THR A 112 11.87 8.71 4.43
C THR A 112 11.54 7.32 3.88
N HIS A 113 10.44 6.73 4.32
CA HIS A 113 10.08 5.37 3.98
C HIS A 113 8.79 5.31 3.16
N LYS A 114 8.76 4.36 2.24
CA LYS A 114 7.56 4.00 1.48
C LYS A 114 7.07 2.62 1.88
N VAL A 115 5.76 2.49 2.00
CA VAL A 115 5.11 1.21 2.24
C VAL A 115 3.92 1.01 1.30
N PHE A 116 3.79 -0.21 0.78
CA PHE A 116 2.62 -0.58 -0.03
C PHE A 116 1.44 -0.93 0.87
N ARG A 117 0.28 -0.41 0.51
CA ARG A 117 -0.96 -0.64 1.26
C ARG A 117 -1.31 -2.14 1.31
N LEU A 118 -1.91 -2.55 2.43
CA LEU A 118 -2.35 -3.93 2.69
C LEU A 118 -1.23 -4.99 2.61
N THR A 119 0.02 -4.61 2.77
CA THR A 119 1.12 -5.55 2.98
C THR A 119 1.32 -5.86 4.46
N PRO A 120 2.00 -6.95 4.84
CA PRO A 120 2.34 -7.20 6.24
C PRO A 120 3.08 -6.02 6.88
N ARG A 121 3.99 -5.40 6.14
CA ARG A 121 4.73 -4.20 6.58
C ARG A 121 3.80 -3.02 6.86
N TYR A 122 2.77 -2.81 6.03
CA TYR A 122 1.75 -1.78 6.25
C TYR A 122 1.03 -1.97 7.59
N PHE A 123 0.48 -3.17 7.82
CA PHE A 123 -0.23 -3.47 9.05
C PHE A 123 0.67 -3.37 10.29
N TRP A 124 1.90 -3.86 10.18
CA TRP A 124 2.88 -3.77 11.25
C TRP A 124 3.27 -2.32 11.55
N THR A 125 3.58 -1.52 10.54
CA THR A 125 3.94 -0.11 10.72
C THR A 125 2.80 0.67 11.35
N LEU A 126 1.56 0.52 10.84
CA LEU A 126 0.39 1.16 11.43
C LEU A 126 0.15 0.75 12.88
N SER A 127 0.27 -0.54 13.18
CA SER A 127 0.05 -1.03 14.55
C SER A 127 1.01 -0.42 15.57
N ARG A 128 2.18 0.06 15.15
CA ARG A 128 3.24 0.61 15.99
C ARG A 128 3.35 2.13 15.93
N ALA A 129 2.74 2.76 14.94
CA ALA A 129 2.87 4.19 14.69
C ALA A 129 2.16 5.03 15.75
N LYS A 130 2.80 6.15 16.13
CA LYS A 130 2.27 7.15 17.04
C LYS A 130 1.33 8.12 16.34
N TYR A 131 1.56 8.39 15.05
CA TYR A 131 0.75 9.34 14.26
C TYR A 131 0.27 8.71 12.96
N TRP A 132 -1.03 8.88 12.69
CA TRP A 132 -1.66 8.55 11.42
C TRP A 132 -2.24 9.81 10.81
N VAL A 133 -1.90 10.10 9.56
CA VAL A 133 -2.35 11.30 8.83
C VAL A 133 -2.93 10.87 7.49
N PHE A 134 -4.25 10.79 7.40
CA PHE A 134 -4.94 10.27 6.23
C PHE A 134 -6.01 11.25 5.75
N ASN A 135 -6.30 11.24 4.45
CA ASN A 135 -7.41 12.01 3.90
C ASN A 135 -8.65 11.14 3.63
N GLN A 136 -8.57 9.84 3.84
CA GLN A 136 -9.68 8.89 3.74
C GLN A 136 -9.70 7.93 4.93
N ASN A 137 -10.76 7.12 5.00
CA ASN A 137 -10.90 6.16 6.09
C ASN A 137 -9.79 5.10 6.06
N VAL A 138 -9.30 4.80 7.23
CA VAL A 138 -8.40 3.66 7.49
C VAL A 138 -9.12 2.36 7.11
N HIS A 139 -8.36 1.33 6.78
CA HIS A 139 -8.90 0.01 6.52
C HIS A 139 -9.54 -0.56 7.79
N ASP A 140 -10.71 -1.21 7.67
CA ASP A 140 -11.55 -1.68 8.78
C ASP A 140 -10.84 -2.59 9.78
N LEU A 141 -9.81 -3.33 9.32
CA LEU A 141 -8.96 -4.14 10.21
C LEU A 141 -8.05 -3.32 11.13
N CYS A 142 -7.84 -2.05 10.82
CA CYS A 142 -6.91 -1.18 11.53
C CYS A 142 -7.65 -0.29 12.53
N GLN A 143 -8.11 -0.86 13.63
CA GLN A 143 -8.65 -0.07 14.73
C GLN A 143 -7.53 0.74 15.38
N ARG A 144 -7.77 2.04 15.60
CA ARG A 144 -6.77 2.95 16.17
C ARG A 144 -6.29 2.44 17.54
N PRO A 145 -5.00 2.10 17.68
CA PRO A 145 -4.45 1.65 18.96
C PRO A 145 -4.43 2.78 20.00
N ARG A 146 -4.44 2.42 21.28
CA ARG A 146 -4.23 3.40 22.37
C ARG A 146 -2.86 4.07 22.19
N GLY A 147 -2.80 5.39 22.39
CA GLY A 147 -1.58 6.19 22.22
C GLY A 147 -1.20 6.48 20.76
N THR A 148 -2.06 6.14 19.80
CA THR A 148 -1.92 6.59 18.41
C THR A 148 -2.83 7.80 18.19
N HIS A 149 -2.26 8.88 17.67
CA HIS A 149 -2.98 10.08 17.25
C HIS A 149 -3.38 9.94 15.79
N TYR A 150 -4.67 10.09 15.50
CA TYR A 150 -5.20 10.00 14.15
C TYR A 150 -5.69 11.37 13.69
N LEU A 151 -5.09 11.89 12.65
CA LEU A 151 -5.48 13.11 11.96
C LEU A 151 -6.10 12.75 10.61
N GLN A 152 -7.38 13.01 10.46
CA GLN A 152 -8.04 12.92 9.17
C GLN A 152 -8.10 14.32 8.55
N THR A 153 -7.46 14.49 7.39
CA THR A 153 -7.32 15.80 6.75
C THR A 153 -8.42 16.10 5.75
N TRP A 154 -9.32 15.11 5.49
CA TRP A 154 -10.31 15.18 4.41
C TRP A 154 -9.70 15.41 3.04
N HIS A 155 -10.53 15.37 2.01
CA HIS A 155 -10.10 15.55 0.61
C HIS A 155 -10.97 16.57 -0.16
N GLY A 156 -11.71 17.39 0.53
CA GLY A 156 -12.52 18.47 -0.04
C GLY A 156 -13.77 18.80 0.80
N THR A 157 -14.42 19.91 0.49
CA THR A 157 -15.71 20.26 1.05
C THR A 157 -16.77 19.33 0.48
N PRO A 158 -17.61 18.67 1.30
CA PRO A 158 -18.68 17.82 0.81
C PRO A 158 -19.73 18.65 0.10
N LEU A 159 -19.82 18.52 -1.22
CA LEU A 159 -20.84 19.18 -2.05
C LEU A 159 -22.10 18.32 -2.21
N LYS A 160 -22.10 17.12 -1.70
CA LYS A 160 -23.21 16.15 -1.74
C LYS A 160 -23.39 15.51 -0.36
N ARG A 161 -24.59 14.99 -0.12
CA ARG A 161 -24.89 14.20 1.09
C ARG A 161 -24.01 12.98 1.15
N MET A 162 -23.45 12.69 2.32
CA MET A 162 -22.51 11.59 2.54
C MET A 162 -22.86 10.84 3.82
N GLN A 163 -22.59 9.54 3.82
CA GLN A 163 -22.77 8.66 4.99
C GLN A 163 -24.18 8.79 5.60
N ASN A 164 -24.29 9.23 6.85
CA ASN A 164 -25.55 9.30 7.59
C ASN A 164 -26.55 10.32 7.02
N ASP A 165 -26.11 11.22 6.16
CA ASP A 165 -26.97 12.19 5.50
C ASP A 165 -27.61 11.68 4.20
N VAL A 166 -27.24 10.47 3.77
CA VAL A 166 -27.85 9.81 2.61
C VAL A 166 -29.12 9.10 3.10
N PRO A 167 -30.32 9.48 2.58
CA PRO A 167 -31.53 8.76 2.94
C PRO A 167 -31.45 7.31 2.48
N VAL A 168 -31.85 6.38 3.33
CA VAL A 168 -31.91 4.94 3.07
C VAL A 168 -33.10 4.63 2.18
#